data_377b93ed88c37507686a15fb170253df
#
_entry.id   377b93ed88c37507686a15fb170253df
#
_cell.length_a   1.000
_cell.length_b   1.000
_cell.length_c   1.000
_cell.angle_alpha   90.00
_cell.angle_beta   90.00
_cell.angle_gamma   90.00
#
_symmetry.space_group_name_H-M   'P 1'
#
loop_
_entity.id
_entity.type
_entity.pdbx_description
1 polymer ?
#
loop_
_entity_poly.entity_id
_entity_poly.type
_entity_poly.pdbx_seq_one_letter_code
_entity_poly.pdbx_strand_id
1 'polypeptide(L)'
;MVQASPQQAGGRARRHPASRRLLLAALLILVGAFLPWLATGAGNVSGVRGAGLWTMYAAVLGLAGAAVRSPRLAALHAAVLAVVALALPLWQVVHLVGLVGFAGWVPGPGLVMTVGGGVLAGSVALTLYRASPAPT
;
A
#
# COMPACT_ATOMS: atom_id res chain seq x y z
N MET A 1 29.36 -48.89 2.03
CA MET A 1 29.00 -47.77 2.89
C MET A 1 28.18 -46.80 2.06
N VAL A 2 26.89 -46.74 2.27
CA VAL A 2 26.03 -45.76 1.64
C VAL A 2 26.10 -44.50 2.51
N GLN A 3 26.78 -43.46 2.00
CA GLN A 3 26.74 -42.14 2.62
C GLN A 3 25.35 -41.58 2.42
N ALA A 4 24.57 -41.51 3.51
CA ALA A 4 23.35 -40.76 3.53
C ALA A 4 23.70 -39.29 3.32
N SER A 5 23.32 -38.74 2.16
CA SER A 5 23.37 -37.30 1.90
C SER A 5 22.56 -36.59 2.99
N PRO A 6 23.09 -35.55 3.64
CA PRO A 6 22.30 -34.76 4.55
C PRO A 6 21.13 -34.18 3.75
N GLN A 7 19.93 -34.62 4.04
CA GLN A 7 18.72 -34.02 3.55
C GLN A 7 18.81 -32.53 3.87
N GLN A 8 18.88 -31.73 2.83
CA GLN A 8 18.73 -30.28 2.93
C GLN A 8 17.37 -30.04 3.61
N ALA A 9 17.46 -29.79 4.91
CA ALA A 9 16.31 -29.30 5.69
C ALA A 9 15.75 -28.10 4.91
N GLY A 10 14.51 -28.24 4.48
CA GLY A 10 13.84 -27.26 3.62
C GLY A 10 13.97 -25.87 4.18
N GLY A 11 14.89 -25.12 3.62
CA GLY A 11 15.05 -23.71 3.94
C GLY A 11 13.71 -23.05 3.62
N ARG A 12 12.97 -22.64 4.66
CA ARG A 12 11.87 -21.72 4.51
C ARG A 12 12.40 -20.57 3.66
N ALA A 13 11.96 -20.51 2.40
CA ALA A 13 12.34 -19.45 1.48
C ALA A 13 12.16 -18.12 2.22
N ARG A 14 13.25 -17.47 2.58
CA ARG A 14 13.23 -16.19 3.28
C ARG A 14 12.50 -15.23 2.36
N ARG A 15 11.31 -14.79 2.78
CA ARG A 15 10.56 -13.78 2.03
C ARG A 15 11.46 -12.57 1.88
N HIS A 16 11.57 -12.08 0.66
CA HIS A 16 12.39 -10.91 0.34
C HIS A 16 12.01 -9.74 1.26
N PRO A 17 12.97 -8.93 1.78
CA PRO A 17 12.65 -7.80 2.65
C PRO A 17 11.64 -6.82 2.04
N ALA A 18 11.60 -6.72 0.71
CA ALA A 18 10.59 -5.96 -0.02
C ALA A 18 9.15 -6.49 0.19
N SER A 19 8.95 -7.82 0.34
CA SER A 19 7.63 -8.39 0.63
C SER A 19 7.07 -7.91 1.97
N ARG A 20 7.91 -7.82 2.99
CA ARG A 20 7.48 -7.32 4.31
C ARG A 20 7.08 -5.86 4.26
N ARG A 21 7.84 -5.03 3.53
CA ARG A 21 7.51 -3.62 3.35
C ARG A 21 6.22 -3.44 2.56
N LEU A 22 6.02 -4.23 1.52
CA LEU A 22 4.77 -4.20 0.75
C LEU A 22 3.58 -4.65 1.58
N LEU A 23 3.73 -5.71 2.39
CA LEU A 23 2.73 -6.17 3.33
C LEU A 23 2.36 -5.05 4.33
N LEU A 24 3.35 -4.41 4.92
CA LEU A 24 3.13 -3.30 5.85
C LEU A 24 2.43 -2.13 5.17
N ALA A 25 2.85 -1.75 3.97
CA ALA A 25 2.21 -0.69 3.19
C ALA A 25 0.73 -1.01 2.93
N ALA A 26 0.43 -2.23 2.48
CA ALA A 26 -0.93 -2.68 2.21
C ALA A 26 -1.80 -2.69 3.48
N LEU A 27 -1.25 -3.13 4.61
CA LEU A 27 -1.97 -3.11 5.89
C LEU A 27 -2.23 -1.67 6.38
N LEU A 28 -1.27 -0.76 6.25
CA LEU A 28 -1.46 0.64 6.60
C LEU A 28 -2.58 1.28 5.78
N ILE A 29 -2.60 1.02 4.47
CA ILE A 29 -3.64 1.54 3.58
C ILE A 29 -4.99 0.89 3.89
N LEU A 30 -5.02 -0.42 4.13
CA LEU A 30 -6.25 -1.14 4.47
C LEU A 30 -6.88 -0.58 5.76
N VAL A 31 -6.08 -0.48 6.83
CA VAL A 31 -6.55 0.10 8.10
C VAL A 31 -6.92 1.56 7.91
N GLY A 32 -6.11 2.34 7.20
CA GLY A 32 -6.36 3.74 6.89
C GLY A 32 -7.69 3.96 6.15
N ALA A 33 -8.09 3.03 5.27
CA ALA A 33 -9.36 3.12 4.56
C ALA A 33 -10.59 3.10 5.49
N PHE A 34 -10.52 2.37 6.60
CA PHE A 34 -11.62 2.30 7.59
C PHE A 34 -11.60 3.44 8.61
N LEU A 35 -10.47 4.07 8.83
CA LEU A 35 -10.36 5.18 9.76
C LEU A 35 -10.97 6.46 9.19
N PRO A 36 -11.28 7.45 10.05
CA PRO A 36 -11.71 8.77 9.59
C PRO A 36 -10.65 9.43 8.69
N TRP A 37 -11.07 9.84 7.49
CA TRP A 37 -10.25 10.64 6.58
C TRP A 37 -10.38 12.13 6.85
N LEU A 38 -11.57 12.53 7.27
CA LEU A 38 -11.90 13.92 7.55
C LEU A 38 -12.64 14.01 8.90
N ALA A 39 -12.20 14.93 9.71
CA ALA A 39 -12.93 15.37 10.91
C ALA A 39 -13.53 16.75 10.64
N THR A 40 -14.82 16.88 10.86
CA THR A 40 -15.59 18.12 10.69
C THR A 40 -16.38 18.43 11.94
N GLY A 41 -16.88 19.65 12.08
CA GLY A 41 -17.77 20.00 13.18
C GLY A 41 -19.08 19.21 13.23
N ALA A 42 -19.50 18.59 12.09
CA ALA A 42 -20.68 17.76 12.00
C ALA A 42 -20.38 16.25 12.22
N GLY A 43 -19.11 15.88 12.42
CA GLY A 43 -18.70 14.50 12.65
C GLY A 43 -17.54 14.03 11.75
N ASN A 44 -17.21 12.76 11.89
CA ASN A 44 -16.10 12.13 11.17
C ASN A 44 -16.59 11.41 9.92
N VAL A 45 -15.86 11.56 8.82
CA VAL A 45 -16.10 10.85 7.57
C VAL A 45 -15.01 9.80 7.37
N SER A 46 -15.41 8.51 7.40
CA SER A 46 -14.46 7.39 7.13
C SER A 46 -14.13 7.31 5.64
N GLY A 47 -12.91 6.82 5.33
CA GLY A 47 -12.45 6.66 3.96
C GLY A 47 -13.37 5.79 3.10
N VAL A 48 -13.87 4.69 3.65
CA VAL A 48 -14.75 3.72 2.91
C VAL A 48 -16.08 4.29 2.45
N ARG A 49 -16.51 5.41 3.00
CA ARG A 49 -17.71 6.12 2.52
C ARG A 49 -17.46 6.97 1.27
N GLY A 50 -16.23 7.04 0.80
CA GLY A 50 -15.83 7.81 -0.36
C GLY A 50 -14.69 7.13 -1.14
N ALA A 51 -13.69 7.91 -1.52
CA ALA A 51 -12.53 7.45 -2.30
C ALA A 51 -11.72 6.33 -1.62
N GLY A 52 -11.77 6.22 -0.29
CA GLY A 52 -11.09 5.18 0.47
C GLY A 52 -11.60 3.76 0.21
N LEU A 53 -12.78 3.58 -0.38
CA LEU A 53 -13.23 2.27 -0.85
C LEU A 53 -12.28 1.71 -1.93
N TRP A 54 -11.84 2.56 -2.84
CA TRP A 54 -10.89 2.18 -3.88
C TRP A 54 -9.49 1.89 -3.33
N THR A 55 -9.08 2.63 -2.28
CA THR A 55 -7.81 2.34 -1.59
C THR A 55 -7.86 0.99 -0.86
N MET A 56 -9.02 0.59 -0.34
CA MET A 56 -9.23 -0.73 0.23
C MET A 56 -9.03 -1.84 -0.81
N TYR A 57 -9.64 -1.73 -1.99
CA TYR A 57 -9.44 -2.70 -3.07
C TYR A 57 -7.98 -2.75 -3.53
N ALA A 58 -7.33 -1.59 -3.67
CA ALA A 58 -5.91 -1.53 -4.00
C ALA A 58 -5.04 -2.17 -2.91
N ALA A 59 -5.41 -2.04 -1.63
CA ALA A 59 -4.70 -2.69 -0.53
C ALA A 59 -4.79 -4.21 -0.61
N VAL A 60 -5.95 -4.76 -0.98
CA VAL A 60 -6.11 -6.21 -1.22
C VAL A 60 -5.18 -6.68 -2.36
N LEU A 61 -5.09 -5.92 -3.44
CA LEU A 61 -4.13 -6.19 -4.52
C LEU A 61 -2.68 -6.11 -4.02
N GLY A 62 -2.37 -5.16 -3.16
CA GLY A 62 -1.05 -5.05 -2.53
C GLY A 62 -0.70 -6.24 -1.66
N LEU A 63 -1.66 -6.78 -0.90
CA LEU A 63 -1.50 -8.02 -0.12
C LEU A 63 -1.21 -9.21 -1.04
N ALA A 64 -1.93 -9.33 -2.15
CA ALA A 64 -1.66 -10.36 -3.15
C ALA A 64 -0.25 -10.21 -3.73
N GLY A 65 0.17 -8.97 -4.05
CA GLY A 65 1.53 -8.66 -4.52
C GLY A 65 2.62 -9.05 -3.54
N ALA A 66 2.38 -8.91 -2.23
CA ALA A 66 3.32 -9.35 -1.19
C ALA A 66 3.49 -10.88 -1.12
N ALA A 67 2.50 -11.63 -1.59
CA ALA A 67 2.54 -13.09 -1.65
C ALA A 67 3.18 -13.62 -2.96
N VAL A 68 3.26 -12.79 -3.99
CA VAL A 68 3.79 -13.18 -5.31
C VAL A 68 5.31 -13.30 -5.24
N ARG A 69 5.84 -14.37 -5.85
CA ARG A 69 7.29 -14.64 -5.92
C ARG A 69 8.00 -13.87 -7.03
N SER A 70 7.29 -13.47 -8.07
CA SER A 70 7.86 -12.71 -9.19
C SER A 70 8.12 -11.25 -8.78
N PRO A 71 9.37 -10.77 -8.84
CA PRO A 71 9.69 -9.38 -8.46
C PRO A 71 9.03 -8.36 -9.37
N ARG A 72 8.84 -8.68 -10.65
CA ARG A 72 8.16 -7.77 -11.61
C ARG A 72 6.67 -7.62 -11.29
N LEU A 73 5.99 -8.73 -10.98
CA LEU A 73 4.58 -8.68 -10.59
C LEU A 73 4.40 -7.99 -9.24
N ALA A 74 5.28 -8.26 -8.27
CA ALA A 74 5.27 -7.56 -6.99
C ALA A 74 5.50 -6.05 -7.17
N ALA A 75 6.42 -5.65 -8.06
CA ALA A 75 6.64 -4.23 -8.39
C ALA A 75 5.41 -3.58 -9.01
N LEU A 76 4.72 -4.28 -9.91
CA LEU A 76 3.49 -3.80 -10.53
C LEU A 76 2.38 -3.58 -9.48
N HIS A 77 2.16 -4.56 -8.60
CA HIS A 77 1.16 -4.43 -7.52
C HIS A 77 1.51 -3.29 -6.56
N ALA A 78 2.79 -3.15 -6.21
CA ALA A 78 3.27 -2.05 -5.37
C ALA A 78 3.08 -0.69 -6.04
N ALA A 79 3.33 -0.58 -7.35
CA ALA A 79 3.13 0.64 -8.12
C ALA A 79 1.64 1.03 -8.19
N VAL A 80 0.77 0.08 -8.50
CA VAL A 80 -0.70 0.31 -8.51
C VAL A 80 -1.19 0.76 -7.14
N LEU A 81 -0.75 0.07 -6.08
CA LEU A 81 -1.10 0.43 -4.71
C LEU A 81 -0.64 1.86 -4.37
N ALA A 82 0.59 2.21 -4.72
CA ALA A 82 1.14 3.55 -4.48
C ALA A 82 0.35 4.63 -5.22
N VAL A 83 0.07 4.43 -6.50
CA VAL A 83 -0.68 5.40 -7.31
C VAL A 83 -2.08 5.62 -6.73
N VAL A 84 -2.81 4.57 -6.42
CA VAL A 84 -4.17 4.68 -5.86
C VAL A 84 -4.15 5.33 -4.48
N ALA A 85 -3.23 4.91 -3.60
CA ALA A 85 -3.13 5.40 -2.23
C ALA A 85 -2.61 6.84 -2.12
N LEU A 86 -1.98 7.39 -3.15
CA LEU A 86 -1.54 8.78 -3.20
C LEU A 86 -2.50 9.66 -4.00
N ALA A 87 -2.96 9.19 -5.16
CA ALA A 87 -3.79 9.99 -6.05
C ALA A 87 -5.19 10.25 -5.49
N LEU A 88 -5.83 9.24 -4.88
CA LEU A 88 -7.18 9.40 -4.35
C LEU A 88 -7.26 10.34 -3.13
N PRO A 89 -6.40 10.22 -2.11
CA PRO A 89 -6.37 11.19 -1.03
C PRO A 89 -6.06 12.61 -1.50
N LEU A 90 -5.09 12.74 -2.41
CA LEU A 90 -4.74 14.05 -2.98
C LEU A 90 -5.93 14.66 -3.72
N TRP A 91 -6.58 13.89 -4.60
CA TRP A 91 -7.76 14.34 -5.31
C TRP A 91 -8.88 14.73 -4.33
N GLN A 92 -9.13 13.92 -3.30
CA GLN A 92 -10.13 14.19 -2.28
C GLN A 92 -9.88 15.52 -1.57
N VAL A 93 -8.63 15.77 -1.15
CA VAL A 93 -8.24 17.01 -0.48
C VAL A 93 -8.39 18.21 -1.41
N VAL A 94 -7.90 18.13 -2.65
CA VAL A 94 -8.02 19.19 -3.65
C VAL A 94 -9.48 19.50 -3.95
N HIS A 95 -10.30 18.47 -4.12
CA HIS A 95 -11.74 18.63 -4.37
C HIS A 95 -12.45 19.30 -3.20
N LEU A 96 -12.14 18.87 -1.97
CA LEU A 96 -12.73 19.43 -0.76
C LEU A 96 -12.33 20.90 -0.56
N VAL A 97 -11.06 21.22 -0.76
CA VAL A 97 -10.56 22.61 -0.70
C VAL A 97 -11.24 23.49 -1.75
N GLY A 98 -11.48 22.94 -2.93
CA GLY A 98 -12.22 23.65 -3.99
C GLY A 98 -13.69 23.93 -3.64
N LEU A 99 -14.31 23.08 -2.82
CA LEU A 99 -15.72 23.24 -2.42
C LEU A 99 -15.91 24.12 -1.20
N VAL A 100 -15.11 23.95 -0.16
CA VAL A 100 -15.34 24.58 1.17
C VAL A 100 -14.14 25.38 1.68
N GLY A 101 -13.05 25.44 0.93
CA GLY A 101 -11.80 26.06 1.36
C GLY A 101 -11.08 25.26 2.43
N PHE A 102 -10.25 25.94 3.22
CA PHE A 102 -9.46 25.31 4.30
C PHE A 102 -10.15 25.33 5.67
N ALA A 103 -11.34 25.92 5.76
CA ALA A 103 -12.03 26.08 7.03
C ALA A 103 -13.02 24.94 7.30
N GLY A 104 -13.15 24.55 8.58
CA GLY A 104 -14.19 23.64 9.04
C GLY A 104 -13.91 22.15 8.92
N TRP A 105 -12.70 21.75 8.50
CA TRP A 105 -12.30 20.34 8.45
C TRP A 105 -10.81 20.16 8.78
N VAL A 106 -10.46 18.98 9.27
CA VAL A 106 -9.08 18.59 9.57
C VAL A 106 -8.82 17.21 8.96
N PRO A 107 -7.63 16.97 8.38
CA PRO A 107 -7.24 15.64 7.93
C PRO A 107 -7.26 14.63 9.07
N GLY A 108 -7.94 13.52 8.89
CA GLY A 108 -8.02 12.44 9.87
C GLY A 108 -6.85 11.46 9.78
N PRO A 109 -6.69 10.60 10.80
CA PRO A 109 -5.60 9.62 10.86
C PRO A 109 -5.63 8.62 9.71
N GLY A 110 -6.80 8.28 9.19
CA GLY A 110 -6.96 7.38 8.06
C GLY A 110 -6.32 7.90 6.78
N LEU A 111 -6.47 9.20 6.51
CA LEU A 111 -5.86 9.85 5.35
C LEU A 111 -4.33 9.84 5.48
N VAL A 112 -3.80 10.16 6.66
CA VAL A 112 -2.34 10.15 6.92
C VAL A 112 -1.76 8.74 6.76
N MET A 113 -2.43 7.71 7.31
CA MET A 113 -2.00 6.31 7.17
C MET A 113 -2.03 5.84 5.71
N THR A 114 -3.07 6.22 4.96
CA THR A 114 -3.19 5.86 3.55
C THR A 114 -2.06 6.49 2.72
N VAL A 115 -1.78 7.77 2.92
CA VAL A 115 -0.67 8.47 2.24
C VAL A 115 0.68 7.88 2.64
N GLY A 116 0.91 7.64 3.93
CA GLY A 116 2.14 7.01 4.42
C GLY A 116 2.36 5.62 3.84
N GLY A 117 1.31 4.81 3.79
CA GLY A 117 1.32 3.50 3.14
C GLY A 117 1.60 3.59 1.63
N GLY A 118 1.04 4.60 0.96
CA GLY A 118 1.29 4.88 -0.45
C GLY A 118 2.75 5.24 -0.75
N VAL A 119 3.37 6.07 0.07
CA VAL A 119 4.80 6.41 -0.02
C VAL A 119 5.65 5.16 0.18
N LEU A 120 5.33 4.35 1.18
CA LEU A 120 6.04 3.09 1.44
C LEU A 120 5.90 2.12 0.25
N ALA A 121 4.70 1.94 -0.31
CA ALA A 121 4.47 1.10 -1.49
C ALA A 121 5.25 1.62 -2.72
N GLY A 122 5.30 2.93 -2.92
CA GLY A 122 6.08 3.55 -3.98
C GLY A 122 7.59 3.28 -3.85
N SER A 123 8.12 3.35 -2.63
CA SER A 123 9.52 3.01 -2.36
C SER A 123 9.83 1.54 -2.68
N VAL A 124 8.91 0.63 -2.36
CA VAL A 124 9.04 -0.80 -2.70
C VAL A 124 9.01 -1.01 -4.20
N ALA A 125 8.08 -0.37 -4.92
CA ALA A 125 7.98 -0.45 -6.37
C ALA A 125 9.29 -0.01 -7.04
N LEU A 126 9.87 1.11 -6.62
CA LEU A 126 11.14 1.61 -7.13
C LEU A 126 12.30 0.66 -6.83
N THR A 127 12.36 0.11 -5.62
CA THR A 127 13.41 -0.83 -5.22
C THR A 127 13.37 -2.10 -6.08
N LEU A 128 12.19 -2.67 -6.27
CA LEU A 128 11.99 -3.87 -7.07
C LEU A 128 12.24 -3.63 -8.56
N TYR A 129 11.81 -2.46 -9.07
CA TYR A 129 12.05 -2.09 -10.46
C TYR A 129 13.55 -1.94 -10.77
N ARG A 130 14.30 -1.28 -9.89
CA ARG A 130 15.76 -1.11 -10.05
C ARG A 130 16.54 -2.41 -9.89
N ALA A 131 16.03 -3.36 -9.11
CA ALA A 131 16.65 -4.67 -8.92
C ALA A 131 16.33 -5.67 -10.05
N SER A 132 15.35 -5.36 -10.92
CA SER A 132 15.01 -6.22 -12.06
C SER A 132 16.03 -6.02 -13.18
N PRO A 133 16.63 -7.11 -13.71
CA PRO A 133 17.52 -7.00 -14.86
C PRO A 133 16.78 -6.43 -16.07
N ALA A 134 17.48 -5.60 -16.85
CA ALA A 134 16.96 -5.08 -18.11
C ALA A 134 16.53 -6.24 -19.02
N PRO A 135 15.41 -6.12 -19.75
CA PRO A 135 15.04 -7.12 -20.75
C PRO A 135 16.15 -7.18 -21.81
N THR A 136 16.75 -8.36 -21.93
CA THR A 136 17.69 -8.68 -23.03
C THR A 136 16.94 -8.83 -24.33
#